data_f0573c4f52b706ad682e98887d437d5b
#
_entry.id   f0573c4f52b706ad682e98887d437d5b
#
_cell.length_a   1.000
_cell.length_b   1.000
_cell.length_c   1.000
_cell.angle_alpha   90.00
_cell.angle_beta   90.00
_cell.angle_gamma   90.00
#
_symmetry.space_group_name_H-M   'P 1'
#
loop_
_entity.id
_entity.type
_entity.pdbx_description
1 polymer ?
#
loop_
_entity_poly.entity_id
_entity_poly.type
_entity_poly.pdbx_seq_one_letter_code
_entity_poly.pdbx_strand_id
1 'polypeptide(L)'
;MNALTGQEINLDELDYLAKRLNGFSPYEKAQFQAATERYSLTQVTDLINLTFCCDQATVIVDFSDLEQVGRIHYLTLNGGATREEMESLDGYETALLLINEHPGTTTPYGVFYDNGMRLEPVYDGRYFPQYLYADSVLTLALASDEDLKKGANTTWLYLPCSEERLERALTRAGITKRSEISFLVMDNNCLLYTSPSPRDTERS
;
A
#
# COMPACT_ATOMS: atom_id res chain seq x y z
N MET A 1 7.20 15.31 -6.84
CA MET A 1 6.27 15.56 -5.71
C MET A 1 5.43 16.85 -5.85
N ASN A 2 5.14 17.30 -7.05
CA ASN A 2 4.32 18.50 -7.26
C ASN A 2 2.80 18.22 -7.25
N ALA A 3 2.40 16.95 -7.29
CA ALA A 3 1.00 16.54 -7.41
C ALA A 3 0.12 16.96 -6.21
N LEU A 4 0.71 17.13 -5.04
CA LEU A 4 -0.01 17.44 -3.80
C LEU A 4 0.01 18.93 -3.42
N THR A 5 0.59 19.80 -4.25
CA THR A 5 0.72 21.23 -3.93
C THR A 5 -0.64 21.92 -3.93
N GLY A 6 -1.00 22.59 -2.84
CA GLY A 6 -2.24 23.34 -2.70
C GLY A 6 -3.49 22.54 -2.31
N GLN A 7 -3.32 21.27 -1.91
CA GLN A 7 -4.41 20.44 -1.40
C GLN A 7 -4.43 20.44 0.14
N GLU A 8 -5.63 20.34 0.72
CA GLU A 8 -5.78 19.97 2.12
C GLU A 8 -5.51 18.48 2.26
N ILE A 9 -4.46 18.12 3.00
CA ILE A 9 -4.01 16.75 3.14
C ILE A 9 -4.15 16.32 4.59
N ASN A 10 -4.71 15.14 4.81
CA ASN A 10 -4.68 14.48 6.10
C ASN A 10 -3.24 14.02 6.40
N LEU A 11 -2.68 14.48 7.53
CA LEU A 11 -1.31 14.15 7.93
C LEU A 11 -1.08 12.65 8.15
N ASP A 12 -2.09 11.91 8.57
CA ASP A 12 -1.98 10.46 8.75
C ASP A 12 -1.92 9.72 7.41
N GLU A 13 -2.65 10.19 6.40
CA GLU A 13 -2.53 9.68 5.02
C GLU A 13 -1.14 9.92 4.45
N LEU A 14 -0.61 11.12 4.69
CA LEU A 14 0.74 11.45 4.24
C LEU A 14 1.80 10.62 4.95
N ASP A 15 1.69 10.42 6.28
CA ASP A 15 2.59 9.56 7.07
C ASP A 15 2.51 8.11 6.58
N TYR A 16 1.30 7.60 6.34
CA TYR A 16 1.11 6.26 5.80
C TYR A 16 1.76 6.10 4.43
N LEU A 17 1.50 7.02 3.50
CA LEU A 17 2.10 7.01 2.17
C LEU A 17 3.63 7.09 2.24
N ALA A 18 4.17 7.98 3.08
CA ALA A 18 5.61 8.13 3.25
C ALA A 18 6.27 6.84 3.76
N LYS A 19 5.65 6.15 4.71
CA LYS A 19 6.12 4.86 5.22
C LYS A 19 6.10 3.78 4.16
N ARG A 20 5.02 3.71 3.37
CA ARG A 20 4.93 2.78 2.24
C ARG A 20 6.08 3.01 1.25
N LEU A 21 6.26 4.25 0.81
CA LEU A 21 7.30 4.60 -0.17
C LEU A 21 8.72 4.44 0.38
N ASN A 22 8.91 4.57 1.69
CA ASN A 22 10.21 4.35 2.31
C ASN A 22 10.64 2.87 2.22
N GLY A 23 9.69 1.93 2.24
CA GLY A 23 9.94 0.51 2.06
C GLY A 23 10.23 0.10 0.60
N PHE A 24 9.98 0.97 -0.36
CA PHE A 24 10.17 0.66 -1.78
C PHE A 24 11.64 0.67 -2.19
N SER A 25 12.03 -0.30 -3.01
CA SER A 25 13.29 -0.31 -3.73
C SER A 25 13.37 0.88 -4.72
N PRO A 26 14.55 1.22 -5.24
CA PRO A 26 14.69 2.24 -6.29
C PRO A 26 13.81 1.98 -7.52
N TYR A 27 13.65 0.72 -7.90
CA TYR A 27 12.83 0.32 -9.05
C TYR A 27 11.33 0.51 -8.78
N GLU A 28 10.83 0.05 -7.62
CA GLU A 28 9.44 0.27 -7.22
C GLU A 28 9.09 1.75 -7.10
N LYS A 29 10.04 2.59 -6.64
CA LYS A 29 9.87 4.05 -6.65
C LYS A 29 9.72 4.60 -8.07
N ALA A 30 10.49 4.10 -9.02
CA ALA A 30 10.35 4.49 -10.44
C ALA A 30 9.00 4.05 -11.01
N GLN A 31 8.54 2.82 -10.71
CA GLN A 31 7.21 2.32 -11.09
C GLN A 31 6.11 3.21 -10.51
N PHE A 32 6.15 3.50 -9.22
CA PHE A 32 5.18 4.37 -8.55
C PHE A 32 5.15 5.78 -9.16
N GLN A 33 6.32 6.39 -9.39
CA GLN A 33 6.42 7.74 -9.95
C GLN A 33 5.94 7.79 -11.41
N ALA A 34 6.34 6.82 -12.22
CA ALA A 34 5.92 6.73 -13.62
C ALA A 34 4.41 6.49 -13.75
N ALA A 35 3.84 5.63 -12.91
CA ALA A 35 2.40 5.39 -12.86
C ALA A 35 1.64 6.63 -12.39
N THR A 36 2.13 7.36 -11.36
CA THR A 36 1.53 8.62 -10.90
C THR A 36 1.41 9.63 -12.05
N GLU A 37 2.47 9.81 -12.85
CA GLU A 37 2.46 10.69 -14.03
C GLU A 37 1.55 10.16 -15.13
N ARG A 38 1.63 8.86 -15.44
CA ARG A 38 0.83 8.23 -16.50
C ARG A 38 -0.66 8.37 -16.28
N TYR A 39 -1.11 8.20 -15.03
CA TYR A 39 -2.53 8.29 -14.66
C TYR A 39 -2.92 9.67 -14.11
N SER A 40 -2.00 10.63 -14.06
CA SER A 40 -2.22 11.98 -13.54
C SER A 40 -2.86 11.98 -12.13
N LEU A 41 -2.39 11.08 -11.26
CA LEU A 41 -2.93 10.94 -9.91
C LEU A 41 -2.49 12.11 -9.03
N THR A 42 -3.46 12.77 -8.40
CA THR A 42 -3.22 13.95 -7.56
C THR A 42 -3.80 13.81 -6.15
N GLN A 43 -4.69 12.84 -5.92
CA GLN A 43 -5.28 12.61 -4.60
C GLN A 43 -4.42 11.67 -3.77
N VAL A 44 -4.25 11.97 -2.47
CA VAL A 44 -3.45 11.11 -1.57
C VAL A 44 -4.05 9.71 -1.47
N THR A 45 -5.37 9.59 -1.45
CA THR A 45 -6.09 8.30 -1.47
C THR A 45 -5.68 7.44 -2.66
N ASP A 46 -5.64 8.05 -3.88
CA ASP A 46 -5.24 7.32 -5.09
C ASP A 46 -3.75 6.94 -5.06
N LEU A 47 -2.90 7.83 -4.52
CA LEU A 47 -1.48 7.53 -4.35
C LEU A 47 -1.25 6.40 -3.34
N ILE A 48 -2.03 6.34 -2.26
CA ILE A 48 -1.99 5.21 -1.33
C ILE A 48 -2.40 3.93 -2.06
N ASN A 49 -3.52 3.94 -2.79
CA ASN A 49 -3.99 2.79 -3.55
C ASN A 49 -2.97 2.34 -4.60
N LEU A 50 -2.32 3.28 -5.28
CA LEU A 50 -1.27 2.98 -6.24
C LEU A 50 -0.10 2.19 -5.62
N THR A 51 0.22 2.38 -4.35
CA THR A 51 1.30 1.62 -3.68
C THR A 51 1.03 0.11 -3.59
N PHE A 52 -0.18 -0.36 -3.88
CA PHE A 52 -0.56 -1.77 -3.84
C PHE A 52 -0.60 -2.43 -5.21
N CYS A 53 -0.41 -1.68 -6.29
CA CYS A 53 -0.49 -2.21 -7.65
C CYS A 53 0.58 -1.67 -8.61
N CYS A 54 1.38 -0.68 -8.22
CA CYS A 54 2.39 -0.09 -9.13
C CYS A 54 3.47 -1.10 -9.57
N ASP A 55 3.70 -2.15 -8.80
CA ASP A 55 4.59 -3.27 -9.12
C ASP A 55 4.10 -4.13 -10.30
N GLN A 56 2.82 -4.01 -10.69
CA GLN A 56 2.26 -4.68 -11.87
C GLN A 56 2.69 -4.02 -13.19
N ALA A 57 3.22 -2.81 -13.17
CA ALA A 57 3.71 -2.12 -14.35
C ALA A 57 5.21 -2.36 -14.57
N THR A 58 5.64 -2.37 -15.83
CA THR A 58 7.07 -2.39 -16.17
C THR A 58 7.54 -0.98 -16.50
N VAL A 59 8.67 -0.55 -15.94
CA VAL A 59 9.27 0.75 -16.24
C VAL A 59 10.70 0.55 -16.71
N ILE A 60 10.99 0.99 -17.92
CA ILE A 60 12.36 0.97 -18.44
C ILE A 60 13.01 2.31 -18.14
N VAL A 61 13.91 2.30 -17.16
CA VAL A 61 14.67 3.49 -16.74
C VAL A 61 15.94 3.61 -17.59
N ASP A 62 16.54 2.49 -17.99
CA ASP A 62 17.75 2.41 -18.78
C ASP A 62 17.62 1.32 -19.85
N PHE A 63 17.88 1.69 -21.11
CA PHE A 63 17.84 0.79 -22.25
C PHE A 63 19.20 0.14 -22.55
N SER A 64 20.23 0.40 -21.76
CA SER A 64 21.57 -0.15 -21.99
C SER A 64 21.66 -1.64 -21.68
N ASP A 65 20.78 -2.18 -20.81
CA ASP A 65 20.75 -3.58 -20.42
C ASP A 65 19.35 -4.18 -20.67
N LEU A 66 19.08 -4.50 -21.93
CA LEU A 66 17.80 -5.10 -22.34
C LEU A 66 17.61 -6.51 -21.77
N GLU A 67 18.69 -7.25 -21.52
CA GLU A 67 18.62 -8.56 -20.87
C GLU A 67 17.99 -8.44 -19.49
N GLN A 68 18.45 -7.48 -18.69
CA GLN A 68 17.89 -7.22 -17.36
C GLN A 68 16.47 -6.67 -17.42
N VAL A 69 16.17 -5.81 -18.39
CA VAL A 69 14.81 -5.28 -18.63
C VAL A 69 13.81 -6.41 -18.86
N GLY A 70 14.14 -7.36 -19.74
CA GLY A 70 13.24 -8.48 -20.03
C GLY A 70 13.06 -9.42 -18.85
N ARG A 71 14.10 -9.65 -18.05
CA ARG A 71 14.02 -10.43 -16.81
C ARG A 71 13.07 -9.76 -15.79
N ILE A 72 13.21 -8.47 -15.59
CA ILE A 72 12.32 -7.69 -14.71
C ILE A 72 10.89 -7.75 -15.25
N HIS A 73 10.68 -7.55 -16.55
CA HIS A 73 9.36 -7.63 -17.17
C HIS A 73 8.71 -8.99 -16.96
N TYR A 74 9.43 -10.07 -17.16
CA TYR A 74 8.94 -11.43 -16.94
C TYR A 74 8.50 -11.65 -15.49
N LEU A 75 9.33 -11.22 -14.52
CA LEU A 75 9.01 -11.30 -13.09
C LEU A 75 7.76 -10.48 -12.74
N THR A 76 7.62 -9.29 -13.33
CA THR A 76 6.47 -8.41 -13.13
C THR A 76 5.17 -9.05 -13.63
N LEU A 77 5.20 -9.67 -14.81
CA LEU A 77 4.01 -10.32 -15.39
C LEU A 77 3.57 -11.56 -14.62
N ASN A 78 4.52 -12.34 -14.12
CA ASN A 78 4.24 -13.64 -13.52
C ASN A 78 4.18 -13.60 -11.98
N GLY A 79 4.44 -12.44 -11.37
CA GLY A 79 4.49 -12.29 -9.91
C GLY A 79 5.65 -13.06 -9.26
N GLY A 80 6.63 -13.52 -10.05
CA GLY A 80 7.79 -14.29 -9.64
C GLY A 80 8.18 -15.31 -10.71
N ALA A 81 9.29 -16.01 -10.49
CA ALA A 81 9.74 -17.12 -11.35
C ALA A 81 10.60 -18.09 -10.56
N THR A 82 10.61 -19.34 -11.00
CA THR A 82 11.54 -20.36 -10.51
C THR A 82 12.94 -20.09 -11.04
N ARG A 83 13.94 -20.71 -10.40
CA ARG A 83 15.33 -20.60 -10.88
C ARG A 83 15.49 -21.16 -12.29
N GLU A 84 14.84 -22.29 -12.59
CA GLU A 84 14.89 -22.95 -13.89
C GLU A 84 14.29 -22.08 -14.99
N GLU A 85 13.16 -21.43 -14.74
CA GLU A 85 12.55 -20.47 -15.66
C GLU A 85 13.48 -19.29 -15.93
N MET A 86 14.11 -18.72 -14.90
CA MET A 86 15.03 -17.61 -15.05
C MET A 86 16.33 -17.99 -15.76
N GLU A 87 16.82 -19.23 -15.61
CA GLU A 87 18.00 -19.73 -16.33
C GLU A 87 17.71 -20.00 -17.81
N SER A 88 16.47 -20.36 -18.15
CA SER A 88 16.03 -20.63 -19.54
C SER A 88 15.51 -19.38 -20.28
N LEU A 89 15.25 -18.29 -19.55
CA LEU A 89 14.67 -17.06 -20.12
C LEU A 89 15.69 -16.31 -20.96
N ASP A 90 15.35 -16.02 -22.21
CA ASP A 90 16.02 -15.01 -23.02
C ASP A 90 15.44 -13.62 -22.69
N GLY A 91 16.13 -12.92 -21.80
CA GLY A 91 15.69 -11.60 -21.34
C GLY A 91 15.75 -10.56 -22.46
N TYR A 92 16.74 -10.67 -23.37
CA TYR A 92 16.87 -9.73 -24.47
C TYR A 92 15.69 -9.83 -25.44
N GLU A 93 15.31 -11.05 -25.85
CA GLU A 93 14.16 -11.27 -26.71
C GLU A 93 12.85 -10.83 -26.01
N THR A 94 12.71 -11.13 -24.72
CA THR A 94 11.57 -10.71 -23.91
C THR A 94 11.42 -9.19 -23.86
N ALA A 95 12.53 -8.45 -23.70
CA ALA A 95 12.52 -6.98 -23.74
C ALA A 95 12.13 -6.44 -25.12
N LEU A 96 12.64 -7.05 -26.20
CA LEU A 96 12.29 -6.64 -27.56
C LEU A 96 10.80 -6.87 -27.86
N LEU A 97 10.23 -7.97 -27.40
CA LEU A 97 8.80 -8.23 -27.52
C LEU A 97 7.98 -7.16 -26.80
N LEU A 98 8.32 -6.84 -25.55
CA LEU A 98 7.68 -5.74 -24.80
C LEU A 98 7.71 -4.42 -25.58
N ILE A 99 8.89 -4.02 -26.07
CA ILE A 99 9.09 -2.74 -26.76
C ILE A 99 8.32 -2.68 -28.09
N ASN A 100 8.25 -3.78 -28.82
CA ASN A 100 7.63 -3.84 -30.14
C ASN A 100 6.12 -4.03 -30.10
N GLU A 101 5.60 -4.77 -29.12
CA GLU A 101 4.21 -5.16 -29.09
C GLU A 101 3.34 -4.25 -28.21
N HIS A 102 3.95 -3.54 -27.28
CA HIS A 102 3.22 -2.68 -26.34
C HIS A 102 3.58 -1.20 -26.49
N PRO A 103 2.59 -0.30 -26.50
CA PRO A 103 2.84 1.14 -26.52
C PRO A 103 3.37 1.60 -25.18
N GLY A 104 4.65 1.99 -25.12
CA GLY A 104 5.25 2.61 -23.95
C GLY A 104 4.83 4.09 -23.81
N THR A 105 4.62 4.53 -22.59
CA THR A 105 4.38 5.95 -22.27
C THR A 105 5.66 6.55 -21.68
N THR A 106 6.22 7.56 -22.34
CA THR A 106 7.39 8.27 -21.81
C THR A 106 7.00 9.14 -20.62
N THR A 107 7.72 8.96 -19.52
CA THR A 107 7.58 9.76 -18.30
C THR A 107 8.94 10.30 -17.87
N PRO A 108 9.02 11.28 -16.94
CA PRO A 108 10.29 11.75 -16.39
C PRO A 108 11.10 10.66 -15.66
N TYR A 109 10.46 9.53 -15.35
CA TYR A 109 11.02 8.43 -14.55
C TYR A 109 11.34 7.18 -15.36
N GLY A 110 11.14 7.23 -16.67
CA GLY A 110 11.36 6.14 -17.61
C GLY A 110 10.19 5.91 -18.54
N VAL A 111 10.28 4.89 -19.38
CA VAL A 111 9.20 4.47 -20.26
C VAL A 111 8.33 3.46 -19.53
N PHE A 112 7.09 3.84 -19.31
CA PHE A 112 6.09 3.07 -18.60
C PHE A 112 5.31 2.17 -19.56
N TYR A 113 5.23 0.89 -19.25
CA TYR A 113 4.43 -0.12 -19.92
C TYR A 113 3.35 -0.62 -18.97
N ASP A 114 2.11 -0.42 -19.38
CA ASP A 114 0.95 -0.91 -18.65
C ASP A 114 0.73 -2.41 -18.94
N ASN A 115 0.89 -3.23 -17.93
CA ASN A 115 0.69 -4.69 -18.03
C ASN A 115 -0.73 -5.09 -17.57
N GLY A 116 -1.69 -4.18 -17.69
CA GLY A 116 -3.05 -4.38 -17.19
C GLY A 116 -3.22 -4.02 -15.71
N MET A 117 -2.34 -3.16 -15.18
CA MET A 117 -2.44 -2.64 -13.82
C MET A 117 -3.81 -2.02 -13.57
N ARG A 118 -4.43 -2.38 -12.44
CA ARG A 118 -5.71 -1.82 -12.01
C ARG A 118 -5.55 -1.13 -10.68
N LEU A 119 -5.95 0.13 -10.63
CA LEU A 119 -6.02 0.88 -9.38
C LEU A 119 -7.26 0.41 -8.60
N GLU A 120 -7.06 -0.49 -7.67
CA GLU A 120 -8.12 -0.98 -6.79
C GLU A 120 -8.26 -0.08 -5.56
N PRO A 121 -9.48 0.19 -5.08
CA PRO A 121 -9.72 1.01 -3.90
C PRO A 121 -9.47 0.19 -2.60
N VAL A 122 -8.20 -0.14 -2.35
CA VAL A 122 -7.76 -0.85 -1.13
C VAL A 122 -7.91 0.04 0.10
N TYR A 123 -7.67 1.34 -0.08
CA TYR A 123 -7.91 2.39 0.90
C TYR A 123 -9.09 3.27 0.46
N ASP A 124 -10.10 3.41 1.31
CA ASP A 124 -11.35 4.13 1.04
C ASP A 124 -11.43 5.51 1.72
N GLY A 125 -10.32 5.99 2.30
CA GLY A 125 -10.25 7.22 3.07
C GLY A 125 -10.56 7.05 4.57
N ARG A 126 -10.87 5.83 5.04
CA ARG A 126 -11.23 5.55 6.43
C ARG A 126 -10.28 4.57 7.11
N TYR A 127 -10.02 3.43 6.47
CA TYR A 127 -9.27 2.32 7.05
C TYR A 127 -7.96 2.14 6.30
N PHE A 128 -6.85 2.45 6.95
CA PHE A 128 -5.55 2.15 6.35
C PHE A 128 -5.38 0.64 6.24
N PRO A 129 -5.02 0.13 5.07
CA PRO A 129 -4.68 -1.27 4.89
C PRO A 129 -3.52 -1.67 5.82
N GLN A 130 -3.55 -2.91 6.28
CA GLN A 130 -2.51 -3.41 7.17
C GLN A 130 -1.14 -3.29 6.52
N TYR A 131 -0.18 -2.84 7.28
CA TYR A 131 1.20 -2.73 6.89
C TYR A 131 1.91 -4.06 7.16
N LEU A 132 2.38 -4.74 6.11
CA LEU A 132 3.11 -6.01 6.27
C LEU A 132 4.40 -5.89 7.11
N TYR A 133 4.90 -4.67 7.30
CA TYR A 133 6.13 -4.34 8.04
C TYR A 133 5.90 -3.32 9.15
N ALA A 134 4.65 -3.14 9.60
CA ALA A 134 4.40 -2.25 10.72
C ALA A 134 4.90 -2.94 12.00
N ASP A 135 5.75 -2.25 12.77
CA ASP A 135 6.17 -2.65 14.11
C ASP A 135 5.00 -2.55 15.12
N SER A 136 3.77 -2.71 14.65
CA SER A 136 2.60 -2.70 15.50
C SER A 136 2.45 -4.04 16.20
N VAL A 137 2.39 -3.97 17.52
CA VAL A 137 2.12 -5.14 18.36
C VAL A 137 0.62 -5.44 18.39
N LEU A 138 -0.20 -4.40 18.23
CA LEU A 138 -1.65 -4.50 18.34
C LEU A 138 -2.32 -3.50 17.39
N THR A 139 -3.34 -3.95 16.69
CA THR A 139 -4.20 -3.11 15.86
C THR A 139 -5.59 -3.04 16.49
N LEU A 140 -6.05 -1.83 16.77
CA LEU A 140 -7.36 -1.55 17.36
C LEU A 140 -8.26 -0.83 16.36
N ALA A 141 -9.52 -1.20 16.32
CA ALA A 141 -10.58 -0.38 15.72
C ALA A 141 -11.21 0.47 16.82
N LEU A 142 -11.07 1.79 16.74
CA LEU A 142 -11.62 2.76 17.67
C LEU A 142 -12.93 3.33 17.12
N ALA A 143 -13.94 3.43 17.95
CA ALA A 143 -15.20 4.08 17.65
C ALA A 143 -15.93 4.50 18.94
N SER A 144 -17.01 5.29 18.82
CA SER A 144 -17.97 5.39 19.91
C SER A 144 -18.75 4.08 20.06
N ASP A 145 -19.34 3.83 21.23
CA ASP A 145 -20.16 2.63 21.46
C ASP A 145 -21.28 2.44 20.44
N GLU A 146 -21.90 3.54 19.99
CA GLU A 146 -22.95 3.50 18.98
C GLU A 146 -22.41 3.18 17.59
N ASP A 147 -21.30 3.80 17.23
CA ASP A 147 -20.69 3.61 15.92
C ASP A 147 -20.08 2.22 15.77
N LEU A 148 -19.51 1.69 16.86
CA LEU A 148 -18.98 0.33 16.86
C LEU A 148 -20.06 -0.72 16.59
N LYS A 149 -21.27 -0.53 17.19
CA LYS A 149 -22.42 -1.40 16.95
C LYS A 149 -22.98 -1.29 15.54
N LYS A 150 -22.84 -0.12 14.91
CA LYS A 150 -23.32 0.16 13.54
C LYS A 150 -22.24 -0.10 12.46
N GLY A 151 -20.99 -0.34 12.86
CA GLY A 151 -19.85 -0.40 11.95
C GLY A 151 -19.55 0.93 11.25
N ALA A 152 -19.94 2.07 11.87
CA ALA A 152 -19.78 3.41 11.33
C ALA A 152 -18.63 4.15 12.05
N ASN A 153 -18.03 5.16 11.38
CA ASN A 153 -17.01 6.06 11.95
C ASN A 153 -15.86 5.36 12.70
N THR A 154 -15.52 4.13 12.31
CA THR A 154 -14.42 3.37 12.91
C THR A 154 -13.09 3.86 12.36
N THR A 155 -12.09 3.97 13.21
CA THR A 155 -10.70 4.31 12.81
C THR A 155 -9.74 3.28 13.37
N TRP A 156 -8.70 2.93 12.61
CA TRP A 156 -7.69 1.99 13.07
C TRP A 156 -6.55 2.72 13.76
N LEU A 157 -6.13 2.15 14.90
CA LEU A 157 -4.99 2.60 15.67
C LEU A 157 -3.99 1.46 15.81
N TYR A 158 -2.74 1.74 15.41
CA TYR A 158 -1.63 0.80 15.51
C TYR A 158 -0.80 1.11 16.76
N LEU A 159 -0.66 0.13 17.65
CA LEU A 159 0.09 0.27 18.90
C LEU A 159 1.44 -0.46 18.83
N PRO A 160 2.49 0.08 19.48
CA PRO A 160 2.54 1.33 20.24
C PRO A 160 2.44 2.58 19.37
N CYS A 161 1.87 3.65 19.89
CA CYS A 161 1.75 4.92 19.19
C CYS A 161 2.04 6.11 20.12
N SER A 162 2.35 7.28 19.54
CA SER A 162 2.46 8.52 20.30
C SER A 162 1.09 9.05 20.73
N GLU A 163 1.08 9.89 21.77
CA GLU A 163 -0.14 10.56 22.23
C GLU A 163 -0.81 11.39 21.10
N GLU A 164 -0.01 12.06 20.28
CA GLU A 164 -0.50 12.83 19.14
C GLU A 164 -1.23 11.95 18.11
N ARG A 165 -0.74 10.74 17.88
CA ARG A 165 -1.41 9.77 17.01
C ARG A 165 -2.73 9.30 17.58
N LEU A 166 -2.76 9.05 18.89
CA LEU A 166 -3.98 8.69 19.59
C LEU A 166 -5.02 9.81 19.46
N GLU A 167 -4.65 11.05 19.75
CA GLU A 167 -5.58 12.20 19.67
C GLU A 167 -6.12 12.40 18.24
N ARG A 168 -5.28 12.24 17.21
CA ARG A 168 -5.74 12.29 15.82
C ARG A 168 -6.71 11.17 15.48
N ALA A 169 -6.43 9.95 15.97
CA ALA A 169 -7.32 8.82 15.76
C ALA A 169 -8.68 9.02 16.43
N LEU A 170 -8.69 9.53 17.67
CA LEU A 170 -9.93 9.88 18.39
C LEU A 170 -10.74 10.95 17.67
N THR A 171 -10.08 12.02 17.21
CA THR A 171 -10.71 13.09 16.43
C THR A 171 -11.36 12.53 15.16
N ARG A 172 -10.65 11.64 14.44
CA ARG A 172 -11.16 11.01 13.23
C ARG A 172 -12.34 10.08 13.52
N ALA A 173 -12.33 9.37 14.63
CA ALA A 173 -13.45 8.56 15.09
C ALA A 173 -14.63 9.39 15.65
N GLY A 174 -14.50 10.73 15.66
CA GLY A 174 -15.54 11.62 16.22
C GLY A 174 -15.67 11.55 17.73
N ILE A 175 -14.67 11.02 18.45
CA ILE A 175 -14.68 10.84 19.89
C ILE A 175 -14.12 12.10 20.56
N THR A 176 -14.96 12.82 21.31
CA THR A 176 -14.57 14.06 22.00
C THR A 176 -14.16 13.83 23.45
N LYS A 177 -14.61 12.72 24.06
CA LYS A 177 -14.28 12.37 25.43
C LYS A 177 -13.65 10.98 25.50
N ARG A 178 -12.51 10.87 26.16
CA ARG A 178 -11.80 9.59 26.33
C ARG A 178 -12.63 8.51 27.05
N SER A 179 -13.64 8.91 27.85
CA SER A 179 -14.56 7.97 28.51
C SER A 179 -15.58 7.31 27.56
N GLU A 180 -15.67 7.80 26.33
CA GLU A 180 -16.59 7.29 25.30
C GLU A 180 -15.87 6.38 24.29
N ILE A 181 -14.60 6.06 24.54
CA ILE A 181 -13.79 5.21 23.67
C ILE A 181 -14.23 3.76 23.80
N SER A 182 -14.67 3.18 22.70
CA SER A 182 -14.81 1.75 22.53
C SER A 182 -13.84 1.23 21.47
N PHE A 183 -13.38 0.01 21.64
CA PHE A 183 -12.44 -0.57 20.68
C PHE A 183 -12.65 -2.07 20.50
N LEU A 184 -12.31 -2.55 19.30
CA LEU A 184 -12.16 -3.95 19.00
C LEU A 184 -10.69 -4.24 18.65
N VAL A 185 -10.17 -5.36 19.13
CA VAL A 185 -8.86 -5.86 18.71
C VAL A 185 -9.05 -6.50 17.36
N MET A 186 -8.39 -5.92 16.34
CA MET A 186 -8.48 -6.39 14.95
C MET A 186 -7.35 -7.37 14.63
N ASP A 187 -6.15 -7.10 15.16
CA ASP A 187 -4.98 -7.95 14.97
C ASP A 187 -4.04 -7.86 16.17
N ASN A 188 -3.35 -8.96 16.45
CA ASN A 188 -2.42 -9.08 17.57
C ASN A 188 -1.19 -9.85 17.09
N ASN A 189 -0.09 -9.13 16.87
CA ASN A 189 1.20 -9.69 16.51
C ASN A 189 2.00 -10.22 17.72
N CYS A 190 1.40 -10.21 18.92
CA CYS A 190 2.04 -10.73 20.11
C CYS A 190 1.90 -12.26 20.16
N LEU A 191 2.99 -12.97 19.90
CA LEU A 191 3.08 -14.44 19.95
C LEU A 191 2.80 -15.05 21.35
N LEU A 192 2.61 -14.24 22.39
CA LEU A 192 2.48 -14.68 23.79
C LEU A 192 1.07 -14.58 24.37
N TYR A 193 0.12 -13.96 23.66
CA TYR A 193 -1.26 -13.81 24.15
C TYR A 193 -2.25 -14.06 23.01
N THR A 194 -2.75 -15.27 22.93
CA THR A 194 -4.04 -15.49 22.30
C THR A 194 -5.11 -15.04 23.28
N SER A 195 -5.85 -13.97 22.97
CA SER A 195 -7.07 -13.68 23.71
C SER A 195 -7.97 -14.91 23.67
N PRO A 196 -8.52 -15.38 24.81
CA PRO A 196 -9.43 -16.52 24.81
C PRO A 196 -10.58 -16.22 23.85
N SER A 197 -10.81 -17.16 22.94
CA SER A 197 -11.95 -17.07 22.01
C SER A 197 -13.24 -16.96 22.82
N PRO A 198 -14.26 -16.21 22.39
CA PRO A 198 -15.57 -16.21 23.03
C PRO A 198 -16.18 -17.59 23.23
N ARG A 199 -15.72 -18.61 22.51
CA ARG A 199 -16.10 -20.02 22.68
C ARG A 199 -15.46 -20.70 23.88
N ASP A 200 -14.39 -20.16 24.45
CA ASP A 200 -13.70 -20.76 25.60
C ASP A 200 -14.33 -20.39 26.95
N THR A 201 -15.21 -19.39 26.96
CA THR A 201 -15.96 -18.96 28.15
C THR A 201 -17.25 -19.73 28.39
N GLU A 202 -17.71 -20.56 27.48
CA GLU A 202 -18.94 -21.35 27.62
C GLU A 202 -18.72 -22.78 28.20
N ARG A 203 -17.50 -23.10 28.64
CA ARG A 203 -17.15 -24.42 29.22
C ARG A 203 -16.62 -24.33 30.66
N SER A 204 -17.23 -23.48 31.47
CA SER A 204 -16.96 -23.50 32.93
C SER A 204 -18.27 -23.67 33.68
#